data_46dab3c4a699a5bd64032dc898827fa1
#
_entry.id   46dab3c4a699a5bd64032dc898827fa1
#
_cell.length_a   1.000
_cell.length_b   1.000
_cell.length_c   1.000
_cell.angle_alpha   90.00
_cell.angle_beta   90.00
_cell.angle_gamma   90.00
#
_symmetry.space_group_name_H-M   'P 1'
#
loop_
_entity.id
_entity.type
_entity.pdbx_description
1 polymer ?
#
loop_
_entity_poly.entity_id
_entity_poly.type
_entity_poly.pdbx_seq_one_letter_code
_entity_poly.pdbx_strand_id
1 'polypeptide(L)'
;RRISQEIPLDIFRYNSGKEHNGWIIPDKWTVEEAKVFFDGDLVYDGAINALGVAQYSESFEGEVDLDTLKKHIFSIPSLPDAHVFHCNWLYRPWEKDWGLCPPHRIVESLKPGKYKVILKTIFEPGEMLVGHHHIKGKSDSTIVFQSNTCHPYMANDGFAGTAVMIRFFQWLATRDNYY
;
A
#
# COMPACT_ATOMS: atom_id res chain seq x y z
N ARG A 1 -6.22 12.68 9.35
CA ARG A 1 -7.34 13.57 9.74
C ARG A 1 -8.33 12.89 10.70
N ARG A 2 -8.73 11.62 10.52
CA ARG A 2 -9.70 10.97 11.44
C ARG A 2 -9.12 10.71 12.83
N ILE A 3 -7.89 10.22 12.94
CA ILE A 3 -7.25 9.92 14.24
C ILE A 3 -7.09 11.21 15.07
N SER A 4 -6.74 12.33 14.44
CA SER A 4 -6.61 13.62 15.13
C SER A 4 -7.93 14.21 15.66
N GLN A 5 -9.07 13.63 15.30
CA GLN A 5 -10.37 13.95 15.89
C GLN A 5 -10.62 13.19 17.21
N GLU A 6 -9.92 12.07 17.41
CA GLU A 6 -10.06 11.18 18.57
C GLU A 6 -9.04 11.49 19.67
N ILE A 7 -7.81 11.80 19.28
CA ILE A 7 -6.70 12.20 20.18
C ILE A 7 -5.89 13.33 19.53
N PRO A 8 -5.33 14.27 20.30
CA PRO A 8 -4.39 15.27 19.78
C PRO A 8 -3.17 14.58 19.17
N LEU A 9 -2.71 15.07 18.01
CA LEU A 9 -1.53 14.54 17.34
C LEU A 9 -0.60 15.66 16.89
N ASP A 10 0.67 15.55 17.24
CA ASP A 10 1.76 16.25 16.57
C ASP A 10 2.12 15.44 15.29
N ILE A 11 2.16 16.11 14.16
CA ILE A 11 2.44 15.45 12.88
C ILE A 11 3.85 15.77 12.42
N PHE A 12 4.71 14.76 12.40
CA PHE A 12 6.04 14.84 11.79
C PHE A 12 5.94 14.48 10.32
N ARG A 13 6.66 15.22 9.46
CA ARG A 13 6.67 15.07 8.01
C ARG A 13 8.07 14.72 7.54
N TYR A 14 8.18 13.66 6.77
CA TYR A 14 9.42 13.18 6.21
C TYR A 14 9.30 13.14 4.69
N ASN A 15 10.01 14.04 4.01
CA ASN A 15 9.95 14.16 2.55
C ASN A 15 10.63 12.96 1.87
N SER A 16 10.06 12.55 0.73
CA SER A 16 10.69 11.53 -0.13
C SER A 16 12.12 11.91 -0.53
N GLY A 17 12.93 10.90 -0.78
CA GLY A 17 14.36 11.02 -1.10
C GLY A 17 15.27 11.28 0.11
N LYS A 18 14.73 11.56 1.30
CA LYS A 18 15.53 11.69 2.52
C LYS A 18 15.79 10.33 3.16
N GLU A 19 17.01 10.16 3.65
CA GLU A 19 17.40 8.98 4.40
C GLU A 19 17.12 9.17 5.89
N HIS A 20 16.54 8.13 6.50
CA HIS A 20 16.34 8.02 7.94
C HIS A 20 16.74 6.62 8.42
N ASN A 21 17.81 6.53 9.20
CA ASN A 21 18.30 5.27 9.75
C ASN A 21 18.54 4.15 8.70
N GLY A 22 19.12 4.52 7.56
CA GLY A 22 19.39 3.59 6.46
C GLY A 22 18.20 3.30 5.54
N TRP A 23 17.05 3.95 5.77
CA TRP A 23 15.89 3.84 4.91
C TRP A 23 15.61 5.16 4.18
N ILE A 24 15.47 5.10 2.87
CA ILE A 24 15.12 6.25 2.05
C ILE A 24 13.59 6.32 1.94
N ILE A 25 13.01 7.48 2.32
CA ILE A 25 11.58 7.72 2.20
C ILE A 25 11.20 7.64 0.72
N PRO A 26 10.27 6.74 0.33
CA PRO A 26 9.90 6.55 -1.06
C PRO A 26 9.06 7.70 -1.61
N ASP A 27 9.02 7.83 -2.93
CA ASP A 27 8.13 8.75 -3.62
C ASP A 27 6.66 8.32 -3.47
N LYS A 28 5.76 9.26 -3.62
CA LYS A 28 4.34 8.96 -3.77
C LYS A 28 4.12 8.31 -5.13
N TRP A 29 3.44 7.17 -5.14
CA TRP A 29 3.09 6.42 -6.33
C TRP A 29 1.58 6.39 -6.52
N THR A 30 1.13 6.60 -7.76
CA THR A 30 -0.29 6.65 -8.13
C THR A 30 -0.53 5.88 -9.42
N VAL A 31 -1.62 5.12 -9.48
CA VAL A 31 -2.11 4.47 -10.70
C VAL A 31 -3.17 5.36 -11.34
N GLU A 32 -2.94 5.76 -12.60
CA GLU A 32 -3.94 6.51 -13.39
C GLU A 32 -4.78 5.58 -14.25
N GLU A 33 -4.16 4.57 -14.85
CA GLU A 33 -4.81 3.60 -15.72
C GLU A 33 -4.14 2.25 -15.61
N ALA A 34 -4.92 1.15 -15.59
CA ALA A 34 -4.38 -0.21 -15.52
C ALA A 34 -5.34 -1.18 -16.22
N LYS A 35 -5.26 -1.26 -17.56
CA LYS A 35 -6.19 -2.03 -18.37
C LYS A 35 -5.48 -3.11 -19.17
N VAL A 36 -6.15 -4.26 -19.30
CA VAL A 36 -5.74 -5.38 -20.18
C VAL A 36 -6.87 -5.67 -21.13
N PHE A 37 -6.56 -5.74 -22.41
CA PHE A 37 -7.51 -6.04 -23.46
C PHE A 37 -7.08 -7.31 -24.20
N PHE A 38 -8.08 -8.10 -24.64
CA PHE A 38 -7.91 -9.24 -25.53
C PHE A 38 -8.91 -9.12 -26.69
N ASP A 39 -8.44 -9.15 -27.91
CA ASP A 39 -9.26 -8.98 -29.15
C ASP A 39 -10.14 -7.71 -29.09
N GLY A 40 -9.68 -6.66 -28.47
CA GLY A 40 -10.40 -5.38 -28.29
C GLY A 40 -11.30 -5.31 -27.06
N ASP A 41 -11.62 -6.43 -26.43
CA ASP A 41 -12.44 -6.48 -25.23
C ASP A 41 -11.62 -6.24 -23.95
N LEU A 42 -12.14 -5.45 -23.02
CA LEU A 42 -11.55 -5.22 -21.72
C LEU A 42 -11.70 -6.48 -20.85
N VAL A 43 -10.59 -7.15 -20.54
CA VAL A 43 -10.57 -8.36 -19.70
C VAL A 43 -10.19 -8.09 -18.24
N TYR A 44 -9.49 -6.99 -17.97
CA TYR A 44 -9.14 -6.57 -16.61
C TYR A 44 -8.95 -5.06 -16.51
N ASP A 45 -9.47 -4.46 -15.43
CA ASP A 45 -9.17 -3.09 -15.01
C ASP A 45 -8.65 -3.11 -13.57
N GLY A 46 -7.33 -2.92 -13.43
CA GLY A 46 -6.65 -2.91 -12.14
C GLY A 46 -6.81 -1.61 -11.36
N ALA A 47 -7.21 -0.51 -12.02
CA ALA A 47 -7.36 0.79 -11.36
C ALA A 47 -8.60 0.87 -10.47
N ILE A 48 -9.59 -0.01 -10.66
CA ILE A 48 -10.82 -0.04 -9.84
C ILE A 48 -10.62 -0.61 -8.43
N ASN A 49 -9.49 -1.26 -8.17
CA ASN A 49 -9.17 -1.83 -6.87
C ASN A 49 -7.79 -1.35 -6.40
N ALA A 50 -7.68 -0.91 -5.16
CA ALA A 50 -6.42 -0.41 -4.61
C ALA A 50 -5.28 -1.46 -4.57
N LEU A 51 -5.59 -2.76 -4.71
CA LEU A 51 -4.62 -3.85 -4.85
C LEU A 51 -4.52 -4.37 -6.28
N GLY A 52 -5.20 -3.77 -7.25
CA GLY A 52 -5.29 -4.29 -8.62
C GLY A 52 -3.98 -4.20 -9.43
N VAL A 53 -3.03 -3.40 -8.97
CA VAL A 53 -1.70 -3.22 -9.55
C VAL A 53 -0.65 -3.54 -8.50
N ALA A 54 0.41 -4.24 -8.89
CA ALA A 54 1.56 -4.47 -8.02
C ALA A 54 2.18 -3.12 -7.62
N GLN A 55 2.35 -2.92 -6.32
CA GLN A 55 2.75 -1.63 -5.79
C GLN A 55 4.14 -1.22 -6.31
N TYR A 56 4.28 0.04 -6.68
CA TYR A 56 5.48 0.61 -7.29
C TYR A 56 5.80 0.09 -8.70
N SER A 57 4.81 -0.45 -9.41
CA SER A 57 4.94 -0.76 -10.84
C SER A 57 5.32 0.49 -11.64
N GLU A 58 6.22 0.33 -12.59
CA GLU A 58 6.46 1.31 -13.65
C GLU A 58 5.32 1.30 -14.68
N SER A 59 5.22 2.37 -15.46
CA SER A 59 4.29 2.42 -16.58
C SER A 59 4.69 1.45 -17.66
N PHE A 60 3.71 0.81 -18.30
CA PHE A 60 3.89 -0.05 -19.45
C PHE A 60 2.73 0.12 -20.45
N GLU A 61 3.04 0.31 -21.72
CA GLU A 61 2.04 0.30 -22.77
C GLU A 61 2.58 -0.53 -23.95
N GLY A 62 1.86 -1.61 -24.30
CA GLY A 62 2.30 -2.49 -25.40
C GLY A 62 1.42 -3.72 -25.56
N GLU A 63 1.78 -4.52 -26.57
CA GLU A 63 1.23 -5.85 -26.78
C GLU A 63 2.20 -6.92 -26.28
N VAL A 64 1.69 -7.89 -25.54
CA VAL A 64 2.43 -9.04 -25.00
C VAL A 64 1.66 -10.34 -25.31
N ASP A 65 2.36 -11.44 -25.43
CA ASP A 65 1.73 -12.76 -25.46
C ASP A 65 1.28 -13.20 -24.06
N LEU A 66 0.48 -14.27 -24.00
CA LEU A 66 -0.04 -14.79 -22.73
C LEU A 66 1.07 -15.19 -21.77
N ASP A 67 2.16 -15.78 -22.24
CA ASP A 67 3.25 -16.25 -21.37
C ASP A 67 4.01 -15.08 -20.75
N THR A 68 4.21 -14.02 -21.51
CA THR A 68 4.78 -12.76 -21.02
C THR A 68 3.83 -12.08 -20.05
N LEU A 69 2.53 -11.97 -20.38
CA LEU A 69 1.53 -11.39 -19.48
C LEU A 69 1.51 -12.12 -18.12
N LYS A 70 1.53 -13.46 -18.13
CA LYS A 70 1.53 -14.27 -16.90
C LYS A 70 2.74 -14.03 -16.00
N LYS A 71 3.90 -13.63 -16.54
CA LYS A 71 5.08 -13.26 -15.72
C LYS A 71 4.87 -11.98 -14.95
N HIS A 72 3.97 -11.11 -15.41
CA HIS A 72 3.62 -9.84 -14.78
C HIS A 72 2.27 -9.89 -14.05
N ILE A 73 1.72 -11.08 -13.79
CA ILE A 73 0.50 -11.30 -13.02
C ILE A 73 0.83 -11.96 -11.70
N PHE A 74 0.33 -11.36 -10.61
CA PHE A 74 0.42 -11.88 -9.26
C PHE A 74 -0.97 -12.23 -8.76
N SER A 75 -1.22 -13.51 -8.47
CA SER A 75 -2.51 -14.01 -7.98
C SER A 75 -2.32 -15.26 -7.13
N ILE A 76 -3.35 -15.66 -6.37
CA ILE A 76 -3.32 -16.84 -5.50
C ILE A 76 -4.41 -17.81 -5.95
N PRO A 77 -4.06 -18.99 -6.48
CA PRO A 77 -5.05 -20.00 -6.94
C PRO A 77 -6.02 -20.45 -5.84
N SER A 78 -5.56 -20.57 -4.60
CA SER A 78 -6.39 -20.99 -3.46
C SER A 78 -7.38 -19.93 -2.99
N LEU A 79 -7.27 -18.68 -3.49
CA LEU A 79 -8.16 -17.56 -3.20
C LEU A 79 -8.60 -16.90 -4.52
N PRO A 80 -9.45 -17.57 -5.32
CA PRO A 80 -9.71 -17.19 -6.71
C PRO A 80 -10.34 -15.80 -6.89
N ASP A 81 -11.01 -15.27 -5.90
CA ASP A 81 -11.68 -13.97 -5.91
C ASP A 81 -10.87 -12.84 -5.25
N ALA A 82 -9.74 -13.17 -4.61
CA ALA A 82 -8.94 -12.19 -3.89
C ALA A 82 -7.92 -11.49 -4.81
N HIS A 83 -7.68 -10.20 -4.55
CA HIS A 83 -6.49 -9.51 -5.02
C HIS A 83 -5.34 -9.75 -4.05
N VAL A 84 -4.14 -9.96 -4.56
CA VAL A 84 -2.92 -10.05 -3.73
C VAL A 84 -2.33 -8.67 -3.49
N PHE A 85 -1.72 -8.49 -2.32
CA PHE A 85 -0.89 -7.32 -2.06
C PHE A 85 0.57 -7.63 -2.45
N HIS A 86 0.97 -7.19 -3.64
CA HIS A 86 2.35 -7.31 -4.11
C HIS A 86 3.08 -5.98 -3.97
N CYS A 87 4.12 -5.94 -3.13
CA CYS A 87 4.81 -4.71 -2.73
C CYS A 87 6.34 -4.81 -2.79
N ASN A 88 6.91 -5.80 -3.50
CA ASN A 88 8.34 -6.05 -3.51
C ASN A 88 9.13 -4.83 -4.00
N TRP A 89 8.66 -4.12 -5.01
CA TRP A 89 9.36 -2.98 -5.60
C TRP A 89 9.38 -1.73 -4.69
N LEU A 90 8.47 -1.62 -3.74
CA LEU A 90 8.55 -0.59 -2.71
C LEU A 90 9.81 -0.74 -1.84
N TYR A 91 10.20 -1.98 -1.54
CA TYR A 91 11.38 -2.30 -0.72
C TYR A 91 12.64 -2.52 -1.54
N ARG A 92 12.49 -2.66 -2.86
CA ARG A 92 13.58 -2.89 -3.82
C ARG A 92 13.46 -1.92 -5.00
N PRO A 93 13.60 -0.61 -4.77
CA PRO A 93 13.34 0.41 -5.79
C PRO A 93 14.32 0.35 -6.98
N TRP A 94 15.37 -0.47 -6.89
CA TRP A 94 16.28 -0.75 -8.00
C TRP A 94 15.78 -1.87 -8.93
N GLU A 95 14.82 -2.68 -8.50
CA GLU A 95 14.14 -3.69 -9.32
C GLU A 95 12.92 -3.03 -9.97
N LYS A 96 13.14 -2.42 -11.14
CA LYS A 96 12.09 -1.72 -11.86
C LYS A 96 11.37 -2.66 -12.81
N ASP A 97 10.08 -2.83 -12.60
CA ASP A 97 9.22 -3.67 -13.43
C ASP A 97 7.76 -3.24 -13.28
N TRP A 98 6.85 -3.91 -13.98
CA TRP A 98 5.43 -3.68 -13.90
C TRP A 98 4.67 -4.96 -13.57
N GLY A 99 3.47 -4.85 -13.00
CA GLY A 99 2.66 -6.01 -12.72
C GLY A 99 1.25 -5.69 -12.28
N LEU A 100 0.39 -6.68 -12.49
CA LEU A 100 -1.03 -6.62 -12.21
C LEU A 100 -1.40 -7.69 -11.18
N CYS A 101 -2.39 -7.38 -10.36
CA CYS A 101 -2.86 -8.28 -9.30
C CYS A 101 -4.35 -8.63 -9.47
N PRO A 102 -4.74 -9.29 -10.59
CA PRO A 102 -6.13 -9.70 -10.77
C PRO A 102 -6.50 -10.84 -9.84
N PRO A 103 -7.80 -11.01 -9.53
CA PRO A 103 -8.31 -12.26 -8.97
C PRO A 103 -7.93 -13.46 -9.84
N HIS A 104 -7.59 -14.59 -9.24
CA HIS A 104 -7.08 -15.75 -9.98
C HIS A 104 -8.09 -16.31 -11.00
N ARG A 105 -9.39 -16.20 -10.75
CA ARG A 105 -10.44 -16.56 -11.71
C ARG A 105 -10.31 -15.84 -13.07
N ILE A 106 -9.79 -14.59 -13.08
CA ILE A 106 -9.50 -13.86 -14.33
C ILE A 106 -8.32 -14.52 -15.05
N VAL A 107 -7.28 -14.90 -14.29
CA VAL A 107 -6.09 -15.57 -14.85
C VAL A 107 -6.45 -16.90 -15.52
N GLU A 108 -7.34 -17.67 -14.89
CA GLU A 108 -7.85 -18.95 -15.46
C GLU A 108 -8.66 -18.76 -16.74
N SER A 109 -9.31 -17.59 -16.89
CA SER A 109 -10.11 -17.30 -18.10
C SER A 109 -9.29 -16.78 -19.28
N LEU A 110 -7.99 -16.50 -19.11
CA LEU A 110 -7.13 -15.98 -20.14
C LEU A 110 -6.88 -17.04 -21.24
N LYS A 111 -7.03 -16.64 -22.50
CA LYS A 111 -6.88 -17.50 -23.70
C LYS A 111 -5.49 -17.30 -24.34
N PRO A 112 -4.96 -18.30 -25.05
CA PRO A 112 -3.78 -18.10 -25.88
C PRO A 112 -4.00 -16.96 -26.89
N GLY A 113 -3.03 -16.05 -27.01
CA GLY A 113 -3.09 -14.92 -27.92
C GLY A 113 -2.29 -13.72 -27.42
N LYS A 114 -2.54 -12.58 -28.06
CA LYS A 114 -1.91 -11.29 -27.72
C LYS A 114 -2.85 -10.44 -26.87
N TYR A 115 -2.26 -9.77 -25.91
CA TYR A 115 -2.95 -8.88 -24.99
C TYR A 115 -2.37 -7.47 -25.12
N LYS A 116 -3.23 -6.48 -25.28
CA LYS A 116 -2.83 -5.08 -25.15
C LYS A 116 -2.91 -4.70 -23.67
N VAL A 117 -1.79 -4.23 -23.11
CA VAL A 117 -1.68 -3.75 -21.74
C VAL A 117 -1.46 -2.24 -21.76
N ILE A 118 -2.21 -1.53 -20.94
CA ILE A 118 -2.04 -0.10 -20.67
C ILE A 118 -1.95 0.07 -19.16
N LEU A 119 -0.77 0.35 -18.67
CA LEU A 119 -0.50 0.68 -17.27
C LEU A 119 0.17 2.05 -17.23
N LYS A 120 -0.51 3.03 -16.63
CA LYS A 120 0.02 4.38 -16.40
C LYS A 120 0.13 4.63 -14.92
N THR A 121 1.35 4.87 -14.49
CA THR A 121 1.70 5.16 -13.10
C THR A 121 2.50 6.44 -13.02
N ILE A 122 2.37 7.16 -11.91
CA ILE A 122 3.10 8.40 -11.64
C ILE A 122 3.88 8.21 -10.34
N PHE A 123 5.16 8.59 -10.40
CA PHE A 123 6.04 8.78 -9.25
C PHE A 123 6.25 10.27 -9.06
N GLU A 124 5.95 10.79 -7.89
CA GLU A 124 6.12 12.21 -7.56
C GLU A 124 6.64 12.38 -6.13
N PRO A 125 7.34 13.48 -5.83
CA PRO A 125 7.75 13.78 -4.46
C PRO A 125 6.55 13.76 -3.53
N GLY A 126 6.70 13.09 -2.38
CA GLY A 126 5.67 12.93 -1.37
C GLY A 126 6.21 13.08 0.05
N GLU A 127 5.39 12.72 1.02
CA GLU A 127 5.75 12.78 2.43
C GLU A 127 5.26 11.53 3.16
N MET A 128 6.11 10.97 4.01
CA MET A 128 5.67 10.05 5.04
C MET A 128 5.22 10.86 6.26
N LEU A 129 4.05 10.54 6.79
CA LEU A 129 3.49 11.21 7.97
C LEU A 129 3.58 10.29 9.19
N VAL A 130 4.12 10.82 10.30
CA VAL A 130 4.13 10.13 11.59
C VAL A 130 3.34 10.97 12.59
N GLY A 131 2.26 10.40 13.13
CA GLY A 131 1.47 11.00 14.19
C GLY A 131 2.06 10.62 15.54
N HIS A 132 2.30 11.61 16.41
CA HIS A 132 2.79 11.44 17.76
C HIS A 132 1.79 12.02 18.76
N HIS A 133 1.53 11.28 19.84
CA HIS A 133 0.78 11.73 21.00
C HIS A 133 1.57 11.38 22.26
N HIS A 134 1.67 12.31 23.17
CA HIS A 134 2.38 12.14 24.43
C HIS A 134 1.50 12.50 25.62
N ILE A 135 1.46 11.63 26.62
CA ILE A 135 0.86 11.89 27.92
C ILE A 135 2.00 11.93 28.93
N LYS A 136 2.17 13.06 29.59
CA LYS A 136 3.23 13.22 30.60
C LYS A 136 2.85 12.46 31.87
N GLY A 137 3.74 11.59 32.32
CA GLY A 137 3.69 10.94 33.63
C GLY A 137 4.56 11.64 34.68
N LYS A 138 4.78 10.97 35.80
CA LYS A 138 5.64 11.41 36.92
C LYS A 138 7.10 11.05 36.73
N SER A 139 7.35 10.02 35.93
CA SER A 139 8.70 9.51 35.62
C SER A 139 9.30 10.22 34.41
N ASP A 140 10.63 10.31 34.35
CA ASP A 140 11.37 10.70 33.14
C ASP A 140 11.52 9.55 32.13
N SER A 141 11.13 8.33 32.52
CA SER A 141 11.10 7.18 31.62
C SER A 141 9.83 7.20 30.79
N THR A 142 9.92 6.74 29.53
CA THR A 142 8.80 6.74 28.59
C THR A 142 8.50 5.33 28.10
N ILE A 143 7.22 4.96 28.08
CA ILE A 143 6.73 3.76 27.40
C ILE A 143 6.22 4.18 26.02
N VAL A 144 6.72 3.54 24.95
CA VAL A 144 6.35 3.82 23.58
C VAL A 144 5.39 2.75 23.07
N PHE A 145 4.26 3.16 22.55
CA PHE A 145 3.32 2.32 21.80
C PHE A 145 3.38 2.72 20.33
N GLN A 146 3.50 1.74 19.45
CA GLN A 146 3.59 1.97 18.01
C GLN A 146 2.54 1.18 17.26
N SER A 147 1.94 1.81 16.25
CA SER A 147 1.08 1.18 15.26
C SER A 147 1.29 1.83 13.90
N ASN A 148 0.91 1.14 12.84
CA ASN A 148 1.06 1.63 11.48
C ASN A 148 -0.27 1.63 10.72
N THR A 149 -0.36 2.49 9.69
CA THR A 149 -1.46 2.58 8.73
C THR A 149 -0.83 2.74 7.35
N CYS A 150 -0.22 1.67 6.82
CA CYS A 150 0.74 1.76 5.72
C CYS A 150 0.22 1.25 4.37
N HIS A 151 -0.81 0.38 4.32
CA HIS A 151 -1.29 -0.20 3.07
C HIS A 151 -2.82 -0.25 3.01
N PRO A 152 -3.43 -0.42 1.81
CA PRO A 152 -4.88 -0.56 1.70
C PRO A 152 -5.39 -1.89 2.27
N TYR A 153 -6.70 -1.96 2.55
CA TYR A 153 -7.40 -3.14 3.09
C TYR A 153 -6.86 -3.67 4.43
N MET A 154 -6.28 -2.78 5.24
CA MET A 154 -5.86 -3.11 6.60
C MET A 154 -7.06 -3.42 7.48
N ALA A 155 -6.98 -4.51 8.23
CA ALA A 155 -7.94 -4.86 9.28
C ALA A 155 -7.20 -5.10 10.60
N ASN A 156 -6.91 -6.35 10.94
CA ASN A 156 -6.12 -6.70 12.12
C ASN A 156 -4.63 -6.34 11.98
N ASP A 157 -4.09 -6.30 10.78
CA ASP A 157 -2.75 -5.74 10.53
C ASP A 157 -2.83 -4.21 10.39
N GLY A 158 -2.51 -3.53 11.48
CA GLY A 158 -2.46 -2.08 11.62
C GLY A 158 -3.72 -1.44 12.19
N PHE A 159 -4.88 -1.46 11.55
CA PHE A 159 -6.07 -0.72 12.02
C PHE A 159 -6.60 -1.18 13.38
N ALA A 160 -6.63 -2.49 13.64
CA ALA A 160 -7.07 -3.00 14.94
C ALA A 160 -6.15 -2.49 16.05
N GLY A 161 -4.82 -2.59 15.87
CA GLY A 161 -3.84 -2.06 16.82
C GLY A 161 -3.97 -0.54 17.00
N THR A 162 -4.15 0.20 15.92
CA THR A 162 -4.38 1.66 15.96
C THR A 162 -5.65 2.02 16.74
N ALA A 163 -6.76 1.32 16.52
CA ALA A 163 -8.01 1.56 17.22
C ALA A 163 -7.90 1.28 18.73
N VAL A 164 -7.26 0.16 19.09
CA VAL A 164 -6.98 -0.18 20.50
C VAL A 164 -6.08 0.89 21.14
N MET A 165 -5.04 1.32 20.45
CA MET A 165 -4.11 2.34 20.93
C MET A 165 -4.82 3.68 21.17
N ILE A 166 -5.69 4.13 20.28
CA ILE A 166 -6.48 5.35 20.45
C ILE A 166 -7.33 5.26 21.74
N ARG A 167 -8.06 4.15 21.92
CA ARG A 167 -8.90 3.96 23.13
C ARG A 167 -8.07 3.87 24.40
N PHE A 168 -6.91 3.23 24.32
CA PHE A 168 -5.98 3.16 25.45
C PHE A 168 -5.45 4.53 25.84
N PHE A 169 -5.06 5.38 24.89
CA PHE A 169 -4.62 6.74 25.17
C PHE A 169 -5.76 7.62 25.70
N GLN A 170 -6.98 7.50 25.18
CA GLN A 170 -8.15 8.19 25.74
C GLN A 170 -8.38 7.80 27.21
N TRP A 171 -8.23 6.51 27.55
CA TRP A 171 -8.34 6.03 28.92
C TRP A 171 -7.17 6.53 29.80
N LEU A 172 -5.92 6.48 29.32
CA LEU A 172 -4.75 7.01 30.04
C LEU A 172 -4.89 8.51 30.36
N ALA A 173 -5.44 9.29 29.44
CA ALA A 173 -5.64 10.73 29.63
C ALA A 173 -6.55 11.07 30.82
N THR A 174 -7.32 10.11 31.31
CA THR A 174 -8.19 10.28 32.52
C THR A 174 -7.53 9.78 33.81
N ARG A 175 -6.26 9.38 33.76
CA ARG A 175 -5.56 8.76 34.90
C ARG A 175 -4.34 9.56 35.34
N ASP A 176 -3.96 9.33 36.59
CA ASP A 176 -2.70 9.81 37.13
C ASP A 176 -1.61 8.78 36.76
N ASN A 177 -0.81 9.10 35.74
CA ASN A 177 0.16 8.18 35.16
C ASN A 177 1.53 8.32 35.82
N TYR A 178 2.21 7.21 36.01
CA TYR A 178 3.58 7.21 36.51
C TYR A 178 4.59 7.40 35.37
N TYR A 179 4.37 6.73 34.20
CA TYR A 179 5.15 6.88 32.98
C TYR A 179 4.49 7.81 32.00
#